data_3acd3875efc85f5626fd8cb0d9fbbeff
#
_entry.id   3acd3875efc85f5626fd8cb0d9fbbeff
#
_cell.length_a   1.000
_cell.length_b   1.000
_cell.length_c   1.000
_cell.angle_alpha   90.00
_cell.angle_beta   90.00
_cell.angle_gamma   90.00
#
_symmetry.space_group_name_H-M   'P 1'
#
loop_
_entity.id
_entity.type
_entity.pdbx_description
1 polymer ?
#
loop_
_entity_poly.entity_id
_entity_poly.type
_entity_poly.pdbx_seq_one_letter_code
_entity_poly.pdbx_strand_id
1 'polypeptide(L)'
;MALVVFLTGVPGVGKSTVVGLVAEKMKLDSLTVGGMTSGDLRSGSARVGFEIRNLMTNEVGVLAHVNQATGPKIGKYRVNGEDLDKVGAEAISSAVKDADLIVIDEVGPMELTSARFKDAVQAALGCGKPVLGTVH
;
A
#
# COMPACT_ATOMS: atom_id res chain seq x y z
N MET A 1 -11.64 -20.62 -4.73
CA MET A 1 -10.48 -20.02 -5.42
C MET A 1 -10.53 -18.50 -5.28
N ALA A 2 -9.46 -17.89 -4.83
CA ALA A 2 -9.42 -16.43 -4.66
C ALA A 2 -9.08 -15.74 -5.98
N LEU A 3 -9.66 -14.56 -6.18
CA LEU A 3 -9.29 -13.67 -7.28
C LEU A 3 -8.17 -12.75 -6.83
N VAL A 4 -7.03 -12.83 -7.50
CA VAL A 4 -5.88 -11.94 -7.27
C VAL A 4 -5.64 -11.15 -8.55
N VAL A 5 -5.75 -9.83 -8.46
CA VAL A 5 -5.57 -8.92 -9.59
C VAL A 5 -4.54 -7.86 -9.25
N PHE A 6 -3.53 -7.72 -10.08
CA PHE A 6 -2.56 -6.63 -9.98
C PHE A 6 -2.60 -5.79 -11.25
N LEU A 7 -2.80 -4.49 -11.07
CA LEU A 7 -2.77 -3.53 -12.16
C LEU A 7 -1.33 -3.04 -12.34
N THR A 8 -0.93 -2.89 -13.59
CA THR A 8 0.36 -2.34 -13.97
C THR A 8 0.18 -1.23 -14.99
N GLY A 9 1.21 -0.45 -15.20
CA GLY A 9 1.19 0.65 -16.16
C GLY A 9 2.09 1.78 -15.69
N VAL A 10 2.26 2.77 -16.54
CA VAL A 10 3.07 3.95 -16.22
C VAL A 10 2.43 4.76 -15.09
N PRO A 11 3.23 5.52 -14.30
CA PRO A 11 2.70 6.43 -13.30
C PRO A 11 1.69 7.41 -13.92
N GLY A 12 0.58 7.63 -13.22
CA GLY A 12 -0.45 8.57 -13.66
C GLY A 12 -1.46 8.01 -14.65
N VAL A 13 -1.36 6.72 -15.01
CA VAL A 13 -2.32 6.09 -15.96
C VAL A 13 -3.69 5.83 -15.34
N GLY A 14 -3.81 5.93 -14.01
CA GLY A 14 -5.09 5.78 -13.32
C GLY A 14 -5.23 4.50 -12.50
N LYS A 15 -4.14 3.80 -12.19
CA LYS A 15 -4.16 2.56 -11.40
C LYS A 15 -4.81 2.79 -10.03
N SER A 16 -4.34 3.77 -9.29
CA SER A 16 -4.85 4.08 -7.95
C SER A 16 -6.31 4.56 -7.99
N THR A 17 -6.70 5.25 -9.06
CA THR A 17 -8.08 5.66 -9.26
C THR A 17 -8.99 4.44 -9.37
N VAL A 18 -8.60 3.44 -10.16
CA VAL A 18 -9.37 2.20 -10.31
C VAL A 18 -9.47 1.46 -8.98
N VAL A 19 -8.35 1.33 -8.25
CA VAL A 19 -8.33 0.70 -6.93
C VAL A 19 -9.29 1.40 -5.99
N GLY A 20 -9.27 2.74 -5.95
CA GLY A 20 -10.15 3.53 -5.11
C GLY A 20 -11.62 3.33 -5.45
N LEU A 21 -11.98 3.26 -6.72
CA LEU A 21 -13.36 3.03 -7.16
C LEU A 21 -13.86 1.64 -6.76
N VAL A 22 -13.02 0.61 -6.91
CA VAL A 22 -13.37 -0.75 -6.50
C VAL A 22 -13.56 -0.83 -5.00
N ALA A 23 -12.64 -0.24 -4.22
CA ALA A 23 -12.74 -0.22 -2.76
C ALA A 23 -14.03 0.47 -2.30
N GLU A 24 -14.38 1.60 -2.91
CA GLU A 24 -15.60 2.34 -2.59
C GLU A 24 -16.86 1.51 -2.90
N LYS A 25 -16.89 0.86 -4.05
CA LYS A 25 -18.00 -0.01 -4.44
C LYS A 25 -18.18 -1.16 -3.45
N MET A 26 -17.07 -1.79 -3.03
CA MET A 26 -17.13 -2.89 -2.06
C MET A 26 -17.66 -2.41 -0.71
N LYS A 27 -17.25 -1.23 -0.25
CA LYS A 27 -17.75 -0.65 1.00
C LYS A 27 -19.25 -0.35 0.90
N LEU A 28 -19.72 0.15 -0.24
CA LEU A 28 -21.15 0.39 -0.47
C LEU A 28 -21.94 -0.92 -0.43
N ASP A 29 -21.34 -2.04 -0.79
CA ASP A 29 -21.95 -3.37 -0.69
C ASP A 29 -21.77 -3.99 0.71
N SER A 30 -21.40 -3.18 1.72
CA SER A 30 -21.20 -3.58 3.13
C SER A 30 -20.05 -4.58 3.34
N LEU A 31 -19.07 -4.58 2.45
CA LEU A 31 -17.86 -5.39 2.59
C LEU A 31 -16.77 -4.60 3.28
N THR A 32 -15.95 -5.28 4.08
CA THR A 32 -14.79 -4.67 4.73
C THR A 32 -13.60 -4.67 3.78
N VAL A 33 -13.04 -3.50 3.54
CA VAL A 33 -11.84 -3.32 2.73
C VAL A 33 -10.67 -2.99 3.64
N GLY A 34 -9.61 -3.77 3.55
CA GLY A 34 -8.39 -3.56 4.30
C GLY A 34 -7.16 -3.53 3.40
N GLY A 35 -6.00 -3.42 4.01
CA GLY A 35 -4.74 -3.31 3.30
C GLY A 35 -4.17 -1.91 3.35
N MET A 36 -3.34 -1.56 2.38
CA MET A 36 -2.62 -0.31 2.40
C MET A 36 -2.69 0.42 1.07
N THR A 37 -2.60 1.73 1.16
CA THR A 37 -2.39 2.61 0.01
C THR A 37 -1.24 3.57 0.30
N SER A 38 -0.62 4.08 -0.75
CA SER A 38 0.39 5.12 -0.65
C SER A 38 -0.04 6.33 -1.46
N GLY A 39 0.49 7.49 -1.11
CA GLY A 39 0.18 8.72 -1.81
C GLY A 39 1.33 9.71 -1.70
N ASP A 40 1.27 10.76 -2.52
CA ASP A 40 2.31 11.78 -2.54
C ASP A 40 2.23 12.67 -1.31
N LEU A 41 3.41 13.01 -0.75
CA LEU A 41 3.57 14.11 0.20
C LEU A 41 4.17 15.27 -0.57
N ARG A 42 3.51 16.43 -0.49
CA ARG A 42 3.92 17.62 -1.20
C ARG A 42 4.20 18.80 -0.26
N SER A 43 5.20 19.58 -0.61
CA SER A 43 5.46 20.88 -0.02
C SER A 43 5.32 21.91 -1.15
N GLY A 44 4.22 22.65 -1.16
CA GLY A 44 3.86 23.46 -2.30
C GLY A 44 3.59 22.60 -3.54
N SER A 45 4.25 22.89 -4.64
CA SER A 45 4.14 22.11 -5.88
C SER A 45 5.15 20.97 -5.96
N ALA A 46 6.11 20.90 -5.03
CA ALA A 46 7.16 19.88 -5.03
C ALA A 46 6.74 18.64 -4.26
N ARG A 47 6.98 17.46 -4.84
CA ARG A 47 6.83 16.21 -4.12
C ARG A 47 8.06 15.98 -3.24
N VAL A 48 7.85 15.84 -1.94
CA VAL A 48 8.92 15.66 -0.96
C VAL A 48 8.96 14.28 -0.36
N GLY A 49 7.96 13.44 -0.63
CA GLY A 49 7.91 12.09 -0.12
C GLY A 49 6.63 11.39 -0.48
N PHE A 50 6.37 10.31 0.26
CA PHE A 50 5.18 9.47 0.12
C PHE A 50 4.66 9.10 1.50
N GLU A 51 3.35 9.17 1.67
CA GLU A 51 2.71 8.62 2.85
C GLU A 51 2.24 7.19 2.60
N ILE A 52 1.99 6.45 3.67
CA ILE A 52 1.41 5.12 3.65
C ILE A 52 0.24 5.08 4.62
N ARG A 53 -0.86 4.46 4.23
CA ARG A 53 -2.10 4.47 4.99
C ARG A 53 -2.63 3.05 5.17
N ASN A 54 -3.07 2.76 6.41
CA ASN A 54 -3.84 1.57 6.73
C ASN A 54 -5.31 1.85 6.42
N LEU A 55 -5.91 1.08 5.51
CA LEU A 55 -7.28 1.34 5.05
C LEU A 55 -8.36 1.03 6.09
N MET A 56 -8.11 0.11 7.03
CA MET A 56 -9.09 -0.23 8.06
C MET A 56 -9.09 0.76 9.23
N THR A 57 -7.91 1.27 9.60
CA THR A 57 -7.77 2.15 10.77
C THR A 57 -7.62 3.62 10.40
N ASN A 58 -7.28 3.91 9.14
CA ASN A 58 -6.88 5.23 8.65
C ASN A 58 -5.58 5.75 9.28
N GLU A 59 -4.82 4.91 9.94
CA GLU A 59 -3.49 5.26 10.42
C GLU A 59 -2.59 5.61 9.24
N VAL A 60 -1.83 6.69 9.37
CA VAL A 60 -0.95 7.21 8.33
C VAL A 60 0.48 7.26 8.87
N GLY A 61 1.43 6.81 8.05
CA GLY A 61 2.85 6.94 8.30
C GLY A 61 3.55 7.55 7.10
N VAL A 62 4.85 7.75 7.22
CA VAL A 62 5.71 8.20 6.14
C VAL A 62 6.37 6.99 5.51
N LEU A 63 6.10 6.75 4.22
CA LEU A 63 6.77 5.67 3.49
C LEU A 63 8.22 6.05 3.17
N ALA A 64 8.41 7.25 2.64
CA ALA A 64 9.73 7.77 2.27
C ALA A 64 9.70 9.29 2.22
N HIS A 65 10.84 9.93 2.43
CA HIS A 65 10.95 11.39 2.43
C HIS A 65 12.35 11.84 2.02
N VAL A 66 12.44 13.01 1.40
CA VAL A 66 13.74 13.59 1.01
C VAL A 66 14.60 13.96 2.22
N ASN A 67 13.98 14.25 3.36
CA ASN A 67 14.66 14.64 4.60
C ASN A 67 14.79 13.47 5.61
N GLN A 68 14.42 12.27 5.22
CA GLN A 68 14.61 11.09 6.07
C GLN A 68 16.11 10.87 6.28
N ALA A 69 16.54 10.78 7.54
CA ALA A 69 17.96 10.74 7.90
C ALA A 69 18.62 9.42 7.58
N THR A 70 17.90 8.31 7.72
CA THR A 70 18.42 6.95 7.54
C THR A 70 17.44 6.11 6.73
N GLY A 71 17.91 4.97 6.26
CA GLY A 71 17.09 4.02 5.52
C GLY A 71 17.54 3.88 4.07
N PRO A 72 17.01 2.88 3.38
CA PRO A 72 17.35 2.63 1.97
C PRO A 72 17.01 3.84 1.10
N LYS A 73 17.92 4.16 0.18
CA LYS A 73 17.72 5.30 -0.72
C LYS A 73 17.17 4.83 -2.05
N ILE A 74 16.02 5.39 -2.43
CA ILE A 74 15.39 5.16 -3.74
C ILE A 74 15.22 6.53 -4.41
N GLY A 75 16.01 6.78 -5.44
CA GLY A 75 16.07 8.10 -6.05
C GLY A 75 16.58 9.13 -5.03
N LYS A 76 15.84 10.22 -4.85
CA LYS A 76 16.15 11.27 -3.86
C LYS A 76 15.53 11.03 -2.48
N TYR A 77 14.77 9.95 -2.32
CA TYR A 77 14.05 9.64 -1.09
C TYR A 77 14.77 8.57 -0.29
N ARG A 78 14.62 8.61 1.04
CA ARG A 78 14.97 7.48 1.89
C ARG A 78 13.72 6.88 2.48
N VAL A 79 13.68 5.56 2.52
CA VAL A 79 12.54 4.80 3.03
C VAL A 79 12.53 4.83 4.55
N ASN A 80 11.37 5.14 5.14
CA ASN A 80 11.13 4.99 6.56
C ASN A 80 10.68 3.56 6.84
N GLY A 81 11.64 2.68 7.13
CA GLY A 81 11.36 1.26 7.34
C GLY A 81 10.48 1.00 8.55
N GLU A 82 10.56 1.81 9.58
CA GLU A 82 9.72 1.68 10.77
C GLU A 82 8.26 1.88 10.42
N ASP A 83 7.91 2.96 9.73
CA ASP A 83 6.53 3.23 9.32
C ASP A 83 6.04 2.25 8.25
N LEU A 84 6.92 1.86 7.34
CA LEU A 84 6.58 0.83 6.34
C LEU A 84 6.17 -0.48 7.01
N ASP A 85 6.87 -0.88 8.08
CA ASP A 85 6.55 -2.09 8.83
C ASP A 85 5.30 -1.89 9.69
N LYS A 86 5.25 -0.82 10.48
CA LYS A 86 4.17 -0.60 11.46
C LYS A 86 2.83 -0.27 10.82
N VAL A 87 2.84 0.47 9.72
CA VAL A 87 1.61 0.87 9.03
C VAL A 87 1.35 -0.05 7.85
N GLY A 88 2.33 -0.20 6.96
CA GLY A 88 2.13 -0.92 5.69
C GLY A 88 2.01 -2.42 5.86
N ALA A 89 3.03 -3.07 6.42
CA ALA A 89 3.00 -4.52 6.61
C ALA A 89 1.88 -4.94 7.56
N GLU A 90 1.68 -4.19 8.64
CA GLU A 90 0.61 -4.45 9.60
C GLU A 90 -0.78 -4.29 8.97
N ALA A 91 -0.95 -3.31 8.10
CA ALA A 91 -2.22 -3.10 7.40
C ALA A 91 -2.60 -4.32 6.54
N ILE A 92 -1.64 -4.90 5.85
CA ILE A 92 -1.87 -6.10 5.03
C ILE A 92 -2.15 -7.30 5.93
N SER A 93 -1.38 -7.49 6.99
CA SER A 93 -1.55 -8.61 7.93
C SER A 93 -2.92 -8.56 8.62
N SER A 94 -3.36 -7.38 9.03
CA SER A 94 -4.69 -7.20 9.63
C SER A 94 -5.80 -7.48 8.63
N ALA A 95 -5.62 -7.08 7.37
CA ALA A 95 -6.60 -7.34 6.32
C ALA A 95 -6.73 -8.84 6.01
N VAL A 96 -5.63 -9.59 6.07
CA VAL A 96 -5.68 -11.06 5.92
C VAL A 96 -6.61 -11.69 6.95
N LYS A 97 -6.66 -11.13 8.16
CA LYS A 97 -7.53 -11.64 9.24
C LYS A 97 -8.95 -11.14 9.11
N ASP A 98 -9.16 -9.86 8.84
CA ASP A 98 -10.42 -9.18 9.13
C ASP A 98 -11.12 -8.56 7.92
N ALA A 99 -10.49 -8.45 6.77
CA ALA A 99 -11.09 -7.83 5.60
C ALA A 99 -11.73 -8.85 4.66
N ASP A 100 -12.67 -8.38 3.85
CA ASP A 100 -13.27 -9.14 2.75
C ASP A 100 -12.51 -8.94 1.44
N LEU A 101 -11.93 -7.74 1.25
CA LEU A 101 -11.06 -7.41 0.12
C LEU A 101 -9.75 -6.85 0.68
N ILE A 102 -8.63 -7.33 0.16
CA ILE A 102 -7.30 -6.84 0.50
C ILE A 102 -6.79 -5.96 -0.62
N VAL A 103 -6.45 -4.71 -0.30
CA VAL A 103 -5.87 -3.75 -1.24
C VAL A 103 -4.38 -3.58 -0.94
N ILE A 104 -3.55 -3.63 -1.97
CA ILE A 104 -2.09 -3.40 -1.87
C ILE A 104 -1.69 -2.41 -2.97
N ASP A 105 -1.64 -1.14 -2.66
CA ASP A 105 -1.36 -0.08 -3.64
C ASP A 105 -0.23 0.82 -3.12
N GLU A 106 0.97 0.56 -3.51
CA GLU A 106 1.48 -0.37 -4.53
C GLU A 106 2.55 -1.31 -3.96
N VAL A 107 2.94 -2.32 -4.77
CA VAL A 107 4.14 -3.12 -4.55
C VAL A 107 5.22 -2.57 -5.48
N GLY A 108 6.09 -1.73 -4.96
CA GLY A 108 7.15 -1.06 -5.71
C GLY A 108 8.50 -1.14 -5.02
N PRO A 109 9.53 -0.48 -5.59
CA PRO A 109 10.89 -0.57 -5.06
C PRO A 109 11.02 -0.15 -3.60
N MET A 110 10.26 0.85 -3.16
CA MET A 110 10.30 1.32 -1.76
C MET A 110 9.73 0.27 -0.82
N GLU A 111 8.56 -0.28 -1.14
CA GLU A 111 7.89 -1.29 -0.34
C GLU A 111 8.72 -2.57 -0.24
N LEU A 112 9.39 -2.94 -1.32
CA LEU A 112 10.18 -4.17 -1.37
C LEU A 112 11.51 -4.08 -0.60
N THR A 113 11.83 -2.94 0.01
CA THR A 113 12.96 -2.84 0.95
C THR A 113 12.64 -3.47 2.31
N SER A 114 11.38 -3.73 2.62
CA SER A 114 10.96 -4.32 3.89
C SER A 114 10.70 -5.81 3.74
N ALA A 115 11.39 -6.62 4.54
CA ALA A 115 11.15 -8.06 4.61
C ALA A 115 9.75 -8.36 5.16
N ARG A 116 9.30 -7.59 6.17
CA ARG A 116 7.97 -7.76 6.76
C ARG A 116 6.86 -7.45 5.75
N PHE A 117 7.07 -6.43 4.92
CA PHE A 117 6.11 -6.10 3.87
C PHE A 117 6.01 -7.23 2.84
N LYS A 118 7.16 -7.75 2.40
CA LYS A 118 7.18 -8.90 1.47
C LYS A 118 6.47 -10.11 2.04
N ASP A 119 6.72 -10.44 3.30
CA ASP A 119 6.07 -11.56 3.97
C ASP A 119 4.55 -11.36 4.07
N ALA A 120 4.12 -10.14 4.38
CA ALA A 120 2.70 -9.81 4.45
C ALA A 120 2.02 -9.95 3.09
N VAL A 121 2.66 -9.50 2.02
CA VAL A 121 2.15 -9.66 0.65
C VAL A 121 2.02 -11.14 0.30
N GLN A 122 3.03 -11.96 0.59
CA GLN A 122 2.98 -13.39 0.33
C GLN A 122 1.83 -14.06 1.09
N ALA A 123 1.64 -13.70 2.36
CA ALA A 123 0.54 -14.21 3.16
C ALA A 123 -0.82 -13.82 2.56
N ALA A 124 -0.96 -12.59 2.10
CA ALA A 124 -2.18 -12.12 1.46
C ALA A 124 -2.50 -12.92 0.18
N LEU A 125 -1.48 -13.14 -0.65
CA LEU A 125 -1.65 -13.88 -1.90
C LEU A 125 -2.08 -15.34 -1.67
N GLY A 126 -1.73 -15.92 -0.54
CA GLY A 126 -2.05 -17.31 -0.21
C GLY A 126 -3.26 -17.49 0.71
N CYS A 127 -3.93 -16.43 1.15
CA CYS A 127 -4.95 -16.53 2.20
C CYS A 127 -6.35 -16.92 1.71
N GLY A 128 -6.58 -16.94 0.40
CA GLY A 128 -7.89 -17.29 -0.16
C GLY A 128 -8.87 -16.14 -0.30
N LYS A 129 -8.52 -14.93 0.12
CA LYS A 129 -9.37 -13.75 -0.03
C LYS A 129 -9.05 -13.01 -1.34
N PRO A 130 -10.02 -12.24 -1.90
CA PRO A 130 -9.74 -11.39 -3.05
C PRO A 130 -8.66 -10.35 -2.71
N VAL A 131 -7.71 -10.19 -3.64
CA VAL A 131 -6.63 -9.21 -3.53
C VAL A 131 -6.63 -8.33 -4.77
N LEU A 132 -6.63 -7.03 -4.57
CA LEU A 132 -6.47 -6.04 -5.64
C LEU A 132 -5.26 -5.17 -5.31
N GLY A 133 -4.28 -5.21 -6.19
CA GLY A 133 -3.07 -4.43 -5.98
C GLY A 133 -2.58 -3.74 -7.24
N THR A 134 -1.51 -2.98 -7.06
CA THR A 134 -0.79 -2.36 -8.16
C THR A 134 0.69 -2.72 -8.05
N VAL A 135 1.36 -2.84 -9.18
CA VAL A 135 2.80 -3.07 -9.26
C VAL A 135 3.46 -2.01 -10.11
N HIS A 136 4.65 -1.66 -9.71
CA HIS A 136 5.46 -0.68 -10.43
C HIS A 136 6.19 -1.32 -11.61
#